data_31a4c09edd6d24a5181792f12b018a48
#
_entry.id   31a4c09edd6d24a5181792f12b018a48
#
_cell.length_a   1.000
_cell.length_b   1.000
_cell.length_c   1.000
_cell.angle_alpha   90.00
_cell.angle_beta   90.00
_cell.angle_gamma   90.00
#
_symmetry.space_group_name_H-M   'P 1'
#
loop_
_entity.id
_entity.type
_entity.pdbx_description
1 polymer ?
#
loop_
_entity_poly.entity_id
_entity_poly.type
_entity_poly.pdbx_seq_one_letter_code
_entity_poly.pdbx_strand_id
1 'polypeptide(L)'
;RPSGNLNTPQGWLYHAYGQYGIPAADHAALTAELFGRLRRLWLQAAQQLPQVHVFDSAAVPLVPAQADANGSSGDWENEIHPTVAGYDKIGRAMSVWLDALLSR
;
A
#
# COMPACT_ATOMS: atom_id res chain seq x y z
N ARG A 1 4.41 -6.03 1.51
CA ARG A 1 3.02 -6.25 1.13
C ARG A 1 2.13 -6.21 2.37
N PRO A 2 1.12 -5.34 2.42
CA PRO A 2 0.15 -5.35 3.51
C PRO A 2 -0.78 -6.56 3.34
N SER A 3 -0.83 -7.42 4.32
CA SER A 3 -1.67 -8.61 4.27
C SER A 3 -2.42 -8.89 5.59
N GLY A 4 -2.11 -8.14 6.63
CA GLY A 4 -2.84 -8.25 7.88
C GLY A 4 -4.31 -7.93 7.67
N ASN A 5 -5.18 -8.67 8.31
CA ASN A 5 -6.63 -8.46 8.31
C ASN A 5 -7.36 -8.75 6.98
N LEU A 6 -6.70 -9.19 5.91
CA LEU A 6 -7.36 -9.46 4.63
C LEU A 6 -8.46 -10.54 4.72
N ASN A 7 -8.30 -11.49 5.64
CA ASN A 7 -9.23 -12.61 5.81
C ASN A 7 -9.93 -12.56 7.18
N THR A 8 -10.02 -11.39 7.78
CA THR A 8 -10.67 -11.22 9.09
C THR A 8 -11.73 -10.11 9.04
N PRO A 9 -12.76 -10.18 9.89
CA PRO A 9 -13.81 -9.14 9.96
C PRO A 9 -13.29 -7.74 10.30
N GLN A 10 -12.07 -7.60 10.80
CA GLN A 10 -11.43 -6.32 11.09
C GLN A 10 -10.80 -5.68 9.86
N GLY A 11 -10.63 -6.42 8.77
CA GLY A 11 -10.07 -5.91 7.52
C GLY A 11 -11.05 -4.99 6.80
N TRP A 12 -10.53 -3.95 6.18
CA TRP A 12 -11.34 -3.01 5.39
C TRP A 12 -11.82 -3.62 4.08
N LEU A 13 -10.98 -4.41 3.43
CA LEU A 13 -11.30 -5.08 2.18
C LEU A 13 -12.10 -6.36 2.38
N TYR A 14 -12.03 -6.97 3.55
CA TYR A 14 -12.71 -8.22 3.88
C TYR A 14 -14.21 -8.15 3.56
N HIS A 15 -14.88 -7.12 4.03
CA HIS A 15 -16.33 -6.95 3.82
C HIS A 15 -16.69 -6.73 2.35
N ALA A 16 -15.89 -5.92 1.64
CA ALA A 16 -16.09 -5.69 0.23
C ALA A 16 -15.93 -6.97 -0.58
N TYR A 17 -14.90 -7.74 -0.29
CA TYR A 17 -14.67 -9.02 -0.97
C TYR A 17 -15.80 -10.03 -0.69
N GLY A 18 -16.26 -10.10 0.54
CA GLY A 18 -17.42 -10.94 0.90
C GLY A 18 -18.69 -10.54 0.16
N GLN A 19 -18.94 -9.25 0.03
CA GLN A 19 -20.09 -8.71 -0.70
C GLN A 19 -20.08 -9.08 -2.19
N TYR A 20 -18.90 -9.15 -2.80
CA TYR A 20 -18.75 -9.56 -4.19
C TYR A 20 -18.49 -11.06 -4.38
N GLY A 21 -18.58 -11.85 -3.31
CA GLY A 21 -18.41 -13.30 -3.39
C GLY A 21 -16.97 -13.74 -3.72
N ILE A 22 -15.97 -12.93 -3.41
CA ILE A 22 -14.56 -13.28 -3.66
C ILE A 22 -14.12 -14.31 -2.60
N PRO A 23 -13.63 -15.49 -3.00
CA PRO A 23 -13.13 -16.49 -2.04
C PRO A 23 -11.94 -15.94 -1.22
N ALA A 24 -11.89 -16.31 0.07
CA ALA A 24 -10.81 -15.86 0.95
C ALA A 24 -9.40 -16.22 0.42
N ALA A 25 -9.28 -17.35 -0.25
CA ALA A 25 -8.02 -17.77 -0.87
C ALA A 25 -7.48 -16.80 -1.95
N ASP A 26 -8.37 -16.00 -2.55
CA ASP A 26 -8.03 -15.07 -3.63
C ASP A 26 -7.79 -13.64 -3.12
N HIS A 27 -8.12 -13.32 -1.88
CA HIS A 27 -8.05 -11.95 -1.35
C HIS A 27 -6.65 -11.34 -1.48
N ALA A 28 -5.60 -12.08 -1.13
CA ALA A 28 -4.24 -11.58 -1.17
C ALA A 28 -3.76 -11.30 -2.60
N ALA A 29 -4.06 -12.18 -3.54
CA ALA A 29 -3.69 -12.02 -4.95
C ALA A 29 -4.46 -10.86 -5.58
N LEU A 30 -5.76 -10.75 -5.32
CA LEU A 30 -6.60 -9.66 -5.82
C LEU A 30 -6.12 -8.31 -5.27
N THR A 31 -5.82 -8.22 -3.99
CA THR A 31 -5.30 -6.99 -3.36
C THR A 31 -3.97 -6.56 -4.01
N ALA A 32 -3.05 -7.50 -4.21
CA ALA A 32 -1.78 -7.23 -4.87
C ALA A 32 -1.97 -6.72 -6.31
N GLU A 33 -2.92 -7.29 -7.05
CA GLU A 33 -3.24 -6.87 -8.41
C GLU A 33 -3.85 -5.47 -8.45
N LEU A 34 -4.81 -5.18 -7.58
CA LEU A 34 -5.47 -3.86 -7.51
C LEU A 34 -4.46 -2.76 -7.15
N PHE A 35 -3.63 -2.97 -6.15
CA PHE A 35 -2.61 -1.99 -5.77
C PHE A 35 -1.52 -1.84 -6.84
N GLY A 36 -1.15 -2.93 -7.50
CA GLY A 36 -0.22 -2.88 -8.63
C GLY A 36 -0.76 -2.07 -9.81
N ARG A 37 -2.04 -2.21 -10.13
CA ARG A 37 -2.70 -1.42 -11.19
C ARG A 37 -2.78 0.06 -10.81
N LEU A 38 -3.14 0.38 -9.58
CA LEU A 38 -3.20 1.75 -9.08
C LEU A 38 -1.81 2.41 -9.14
N ARG A 39 -0.78 1.71 -8.68
CA ARG A 39 0.61 2.19 -8.77
C ARG A 39 1.02 2.49 -10.22
N ARG A 40 0.77 1.57 -11.14
CA ARG A 40 1.08 1.77 -12.57
C ARG A 40 0.35 2.98 -13.15
N LEU A 41 -0.92 3.17 -12.79
CA LEU A 41 -1.71 4.31 -13.24
C LEU A 41 -1.08 5.64 -12.82
N TRP A 42 -0.68 5.77 -11.55
CA TRP A 42 -0.03 6.98 -11.04
C TRP A 42 1.32 7.24 -11.69
N LEU A 43 2.15 6.20 -11.86
CA LEU A 43 3.45 6.34 -12.51
C LEU A 43 3.32 6.71 -14.00
N GLN A 44 2.33 6.17 -14.69
CA GLN A 44 2.02 6.57 -16.07
C GLN A 44 1.55 8.03 -16.15
N ALA A 45 0.70 8.47 -15.23
CA ALA A 45 0.25 9.86 -15.19
C ALA A 45 1.44 10.82 -15.04
N ALA A 46 2.42 10.50 -14.20
CA ALA A 46 3.64 11.30 -14.03
C ALA A 46 4.50 11.34 -15.30
N GLN A 47 4.48 10.30 -16.12
CA GLN A 47 5.19 10.28 -17.40
C GLN A 47 4.51 11.11 -18.48
N GLN A 48 3.19 11.19 -18.44
CA GLN A 48 2.39 11.87 -19.47
C GLN A 48 2.13 13.36 -19.17
N LEU A 49 2.15 13.73 -17.90
CA LEU A 49 1.80 15.07 -17.42
C LEU A 49 3.02 15.73 -16.76
N PRO A 50 3.71 16.65 -17.45
CA PRO A 50 4.97 17.23 -16.94
C PRO A 50 4.88 17.94 -15.60
N GLN A 51 3.70 18.44 -15.23
CA GLN A 51 3.46 19.12 -13.96
C GLN A 51 3.03 18.18 -12.84
N VAL A 52 2.89 16.88 -13.12
CA VAL A 52 2.50 15.87 -12.14
C VAL A 52 3.74 15.09 -11.70
N HIS A 53 4.01 15.10 -10.41
CA HIS A 53 5.11 14.35 -9.81
C HIS A 53 4.52 13.34 -8.83
N VAL A 54 4.93 12.09 -8.94
CA VAL A 54 4.41 11.00 -8.12
C VAL A 54 5.54 10.41 -7.29
N PHE A 55 5.37 10.46 -5.98
CA PHE A 55 6.23 9.73 -5.05
C PHE A 55 5.78 8.27 -4.98
N ASP A 56 6.65 7.36 -5.36
CA ASP A 56 6.36 5.93 -5.33
C ASP A 56 6.55 5.34 -3.93
N SER A 57 5.53 5.49 -3.09
CA SER A 57 5.57 4.98 -1.72
C SER A 57 5.69 3.45 -1.65
N ALA A 58 5.29 2.73 -2.71
CA ALA A 58 5.43 1.28 -2.77
C ALA A 58 6.88 0.82 -2.91
N ALA A 59 7.79 1.70 -3.32
CA ALA A 59 9.22 1.41 -3.38
C ALA A 59 9.93 1.57 -2.02
N VAL A 60 9.27 2.15 -1.02
CA VAL A 60 9.85 2.27 0.33
C VAL A 60 9.86 0.89 0.99
N PRO A 61 11.02 0.42 1.50
CA PRO A 61 11.12 -0.90 2.11
C PRO A 61 10.48 -0.91 3.49
N LEU A 62 9.22 -1.32 3.56
CA LEU A 62 8.50 -1.58 4.81
C LEU A 62 8.62 -3.04 5.19
N VAL A 63 8.61 -3.32 6.50
CA VAL A 63 8.52 -4.69 7.00
C VAL A 63 7.12 -5.22 6.67
N PRO A 64 7.02 -6.33 5.93
CA PRO A 64 5.73 -6.88 5.53
C PRO A 64 4.88 -7.30 6.74
N ALA A 65 3.57 -7.14 6.61
CA ALA A 65 2.65 -7.75 7.56
C ALA A 65 2.66 -9.28 7.42
N GLN A 66 2.41 -9.98 8.51
CA GLN A 66 2.20 -11.43 8.48
C GLN A 66 0.86 -11.75 7.79
N ALA A 67 0.84 -12.80 6.99
CA ALA A 67 -0.31 -13.12 6.13
C ALA A 67 -1.61 -13.34 6.89
N ASP A 68 -1.54 -13.92 8.08
CA ASP A 68 -2.66 -14.30 8.94
C ASP A 68 -2.78 -13.43 10.20
N ALA A 69 -2.10 -12.29 10.22
CA ALA A 69 -2.18 -11.36 11.33
C ALA A 69 -3.60 -10.81 11.50
N ASN A 70 -4.04 -10.78 12.73
CA ASN A 70 -5.29 -10.14 13.12
C ASN A 70 -4.97 -8.93 13.99
N GLY A 71 -4.61 -7.83 13.34
CA GLY A 71 -4.12 -6.62 13.97
C GLY A 71 -2.79 -6.17 13.38
N SER A 72 -2.09 -5.25 14.07
CA SER A 72 -0.81 -4.72 13.62
C SER A 72 0.25 -5.81 13.52
N SER A 73 1.01 -5.81 12.43
CA SER A 73 2.19 -6.65 12.28
C SER A 73 3.17 -6.03 11.27
N GLY A 74 4.48 -6.21 11.51
CA GLY A 74 5.48 -5.51 10.72
C GLY A 74 5.28 -4.00 10.80
N ASP A 75 5.36 -3.31 9.68
CA ASP A 75 5.10 -1.88 9.57
C ASP A 75 3.62 -1.55 9.23
N TRP A 76 2.71 -2.50 9.42
CA TRP A 76 1.30 -2.36 9.00
C TRP A 76 0.33 -2.46 10.17
N GLU A 77 -0.57 -1.48 10.25
CA GLU A 77 -1.69 -1.44 11.18
C GLU A 77 -2.80 -2.38 10.69
N ASN A 78 -3.07 -2.34 9.41
CA ASN A 78 -4.01 -3.20 8.70
C ASN A 78 -3.56 -3.35 7.23
N GLU A 79 -4.43 -3.88 6.36
CA GLU A 79 -4.09 -4.18 4.98
C GLU A 79 -3.84 -2.94 4.09
N ILE A 80 -4.19 -1.74 4.56
CA ILE A 80 -4.01 -0.49 3.79
C ILE A 80 -3.28 0.62 4.55
N HIS A 81 -3.18 0.54 5.87
CA HIS A 81 -2.56 1.59 6.69
C HIS A 81 -1.26 1.12 7.35
N PRO A 82 -0.13 1.80 7.09
CA PRO A 82 1.08 1.59 7.87
C PRO A 82 0.90 1.95 9.35
N THR A 83 1.75 1.39 10.19
CA THR A 83 1.94 1.85 11.58
C THR A 83 2.62 3.23 11.60
N VAL A 84 2.71 3.85 12.78
CA VAL A 84 3.49 5.08 12.97
C VAL A 84 4.93 4.89 12.46
N ALA A 85 5.58 3.76 12.77
CA ALA A 85 6.92 3.44 12.28
C ALA A 85 6.96 3.31 10.74
N GLY A 86 5.95 2.70 10.14
CA GLY A 86 5.82 2.60 8.69
C GLY A 86 5.64 3.98 8.05
N TYR A 87 4.79 4.81 8.60
CA TYR A 87 4.62 6.20 8.13
C TYR A 87 5.90 7.04 8.28
N ASP A 88 6.66 6.87 9.36
CA ASP A 88 7.94 7.56 9.53
C ASP A 88 8.94 7.20 8.42
N LYS A 89 9.04 5.93 8.06
CA LYS A 89 9.88 5.47 6.94
C LYS A 89 9.45 6.10 5.61
N ILE A 90 8.14 6.11 5.33
CA ILE A 90 7.58 6.73 4.12
C ILE A 90 7.86 8.24 4.13
N GLY A 91 7.64 8.91 5.23
CA GLY A 91 7.85 10.36 5.38
C GLY A 91 9.31 10.76 5.16
N ARG A 92 10.26 10.01 5.70
CA ARG A 92 11.69 10.24 5.48
C ARG A 92 12.07 10.07 4.00
N ALA A 93 11.60 9.02 3.36
CA ALA A 93 11.84 8.79 1.94
C ALA A 93 11.20 9.87 1.07
N MET A 94 9.99 10.30 1.41
CA MET A 94 9.30 11.39 0.72
C MET A 94 10.04 12.72 0.87
N SER A 95 10.58 13.03 2.06
CA SER A 95 11.37 14.24 2.29
C SER A 95 12.58 14.30 1.36
N VAL A 96 13.36 13.21 1.28
CA VAL A 96 14.52 13.13 0.38
C VAL A 96 14.11 13.31 -1.08
N TRP A 97 13.03 12.66 -1.50
CA TRP A 97 12.50 12.78 -2.86
C TRP A 97 12.03 14.21 -3.16
N LEU A 98 11.34 14.84 -2.23
CA LEU A 98 10.84 16.22 -2.38
C LEU A 98 11.98 17.23 -2.46
N ASP A 99 12.99 17.09 -1.60
CA ASP A 99 14.18 17.94 -1.63
C ASP A 99 14.88 17.85 -2.99
N ALA A 100 15.05 16.64 -3.54
CA ALA A 100 15.62 16.43 -4.86
C ALA A 100 14.75 17.04 -5.97
N LEU A 101 13.42 16.94 -5.86
CA LEU A 101 12.47 17.52 -6.82
C LEU A 101 12.56 19.07 -6.84
N LEU A 102 12.60 19.69 -5.65
CA LEU A 102 12.61 21.13 -5.50
C LEU A 102 13.97 21.76 -5.81
N SER A 103 15.04 20.98 -5.86
CA SER A 103 16.40 21.42 -6.17
C SER A 103 16.72 21.42 -7.66
N ARG A 104 15.78 21.08 -8.50
CA ARG A 104 15.95 21.02 -9.96
C ARG A 104 15.97 22.40 -10.61
#